data_2ff7c0746d606556125043aabbe05f49
#
_entry.id   2ff7c0746d606556125043aabbe05f49
#
_cell.length_a   1.000
_cell.length_b   1.000
_cell.length_c   1.000
_cell.angle_alpha   90.00
_cell.angle_beta   90.00
_cell.angle_gamma   90.00
#
_symmetry.space_group_name_H-M   'P 1'
#
loop_
_entity.id
_entity.type
_entity.pdbx_description
1 polymer ?
#
loop_
_entity_poly.entity_id
_entity_poly.type
_entity_poly.pdbx_seq_one_letter_code
_entity_poly.pdbx_strand_id
1 'polypeptide(L)'
;MFLGRIIMSEVQDLTRSFGQVYNNSILLDQSITAPVCEGLNIVLASFQGLYLQYQKHHFVVEGAEFSSLHDFFQKSSGDVQSHIHEIGERLNGLGGIPTASFDELADLCCFEQEPDGIYSSRKMAENNLKAEQTILNVIRRQASQAESLGDRGTRYLYEQILLKTEERAYHLHHFLAKDSLTLEFVQLA
;
A
#
# COMPACT_ATOMS: atom_id res chain seq x y z
N MET A 1 27.35 -2.39 -17.02
CA MET A 1 27.91 -3.70 -16.66
C MET A 1 26.93 -4.35 -15.68
N PHE A 2 25.95 -5.09 -16.19
CA PHE A 2 24.95 -5.76 -15.38
C PHE A 2 25.59 -6.99 -14.72
N LEU A 3 25.73 -6.95 -13.40
CA LEU A 3 26.05 -8.14 -12.63
C LEU A 3 24.95 -9.17 -12.86
N GLY A 4 25.30 -10.32 -13.42
CA GLY A 4 24.39 -11.41 -13.64
C GLY A 4 23.68 -11.80 -12.35
N ARG A 5 22.34 -11.91 -12.43
CA ARG A 5 21.49 -12.44 -11.39
C ARG A 5 22.02 -13.82 -11.00
N ILE A 6 22.54 -13.97 -9.79
CA ILE A 6 22.89 -15.29 -9.24
C ILE A 6 21.57 -16.02 -9.07
N ILE A 7 21.29 -16.99 -9.93
CA ILE A 7 20.18 -17.93 -9.72
C ILE A 7 20.57 -18.76 -8.50
N MET A 8 19.93 -18.51 -7.38
CA MET A 8 20.06 -19.36 -6.20
C MET A 8 19.56 -20.76 -6.58
N SER A 9 20.48 -21.72 -6.64
CA SER A 9 20.14 -23.13 -6.82
C SER A 9 19.27 -23.60 -5.67
N GLU A 10 18.25 -24.40 -5.98
CA GLU A 10 17.31 -25.14 -5.14
C GLU A 10 17.38 -24.85 -3.64
N VAL A 11 16.35 -24.18 -3.11
CA VAL A 11 16.18 -23.97 -1.66
C VAL A 11 15.81 -25.34 -1.07
N GLN A 12 16.78 -26.09 -0.63
CA GLN A 12 16.61 -27.47 -0.10
C GLN A 12 15.77 -27.55 1.18
N ASP A 13 15.47 -26.43 1.86
CA ASP A 13 14.79 -26.40 3.16
C ASP A 13 13.43 -25.65 3.15
N LEU A 14 12.80 -25.52 1.97
CA LEU A 14 11.48 -24.89 1.86
C LEU A 14 10.40 -25.80 2.49
N THR A 15 9.88 -25.40 3.66
CA THR A 15 8.84 -26.16 4.37
C THR A 15 7.43 -25.87 3.86
N ARG A 16 7.20 -24.70 3.27
CA ARG A 16 5.92 -24.25 2.73
C ARG A 16 6.13 -23.37 1.51
N SER A 17 5.39 -23.62 0.44
CA SER A 17 5.49 -22.84 -0.81
C SER A 17 4.57 -21.64 -0.82
N PHE A 18 5.06 -20.51 -1.36
CA PHE A 18 4.23 -19.33 -1.63
C PHE A 18 3.04 -19.67 -2.54
N GLY A 19 1.91 -18.99 -2.35
CA GLY A 19 0.67 -19.25 -3.09
C GLY A 19 -0.16 -20.43 -2.56
N GLN A 20 0.36 -21.21 -1.60
CA GLN A 20 -0.41 -22.25 -0.92
C GLN A 20 -0.92 -21.76 0.43
N VAL A 21 -2.17 -22.11 0.76
CA VAL A 21 -2.79 -21.80 2.05
C VAL A 21 -2.89 -23.08 2.87
N TYR A 22 -2.44 -23.01 4.10
CA TYR A 22 -2.37 -24.14 5.02
C TYR A 22 -3.50 -24.08 6.05
N ASN A 23 -3.68 -25.17 6.80
CA ASN A 23 -4.66 -25.22 7.88
C ASN A 23 -4.39 -24.09 8.90
N ASN A 24 -5.45 -23.45 9.35
CA ASN A 24 -5.41 -22.36 10.33
C ASN A 24 -6.12 -22.77 11.63
N SER A 25 -5.75 -22.10 12.73
CA SER A 25 -6.32 -22.35 14.06
C SER A 25 -7.66 -21.67 14.31
N ILE A 26 -8.12 -20.83 13.37
CA ILE A 26 -9.36 -20.06 13.49
C ILE A 26 -10.57 -20.74 12.80
N LEU A 27 -10.38 -21.98 12.35
CA LEU A 27 -11.41 -22.85 11.80
C LEU A 27 -12.12 -22.32 10.54
N LEU A 28 -11.42 -21.54 9.72
CA LEU A 28 -11.90 -21.17 8.39
C LEU A 28 -11.43 -22.18 7.35
N ASP A 29 -12.35 -22.64 6.49
CA ASP A 29 -12.08 -23.58 5.42
C ASP A 29 -11.14 -22.96 4.37
N GLN A 30 -10.34 -23.80 3.69
CA GLN A 30 -9.43 -23.34 2.63
C GLN A 30 -10.16 -22.71 1.44
N SER A 31 -11.39 -23.13 1.15
CA SER A 31 -12.21 -22.51 0.11
C SER A 31 -12.53 -21.03 0.40
N ILE A 32 -12.47 -20.62 1.68
CA ILE A 32 -12.59 -19.24 2.14
C ILE A 32 -11.23 -18.57 2.19
N THR A 33 -10.26 -19.22 2.85
CA THR A 33 -8.97 -18.57 3.16
C THR A 33 -8.06 -18.42 1.93
N ALA A 34 -8.12 -19.31 0.93
CA ALA A 34 -7.29 -19.19 -0.25
C ALA A 34 -7.55 -17.88 -1.04
N PRO A 35 -8.77 -17.58 -1.50
CA PRO A 35 -9.03 -16.33 -2.22
C PRO A 35 -8.87 -15.08 -1.34
N VAL A 36 -9.07 -15.18 -0.02
CA VAL A 36 -8.82 -14.08 0.90
C VAL A 36 -7.32 -13.80 1.04
N CYS A 37 -6.48 -14.84 1.13
CA CYS A 37 -5.02 -14.66 1.19
C CYS A 37 -4.45 -14.09 -0.11
N GLU A 38 -4.98 -14.45 -1.27
CA GLU A 38 -4.61 -13.80 -2.55
C GLU A 38 -4.89 -12.29 -2.49
N GLY A 39 -6.09 -11.91 -2.06
CA GLY A 39 -6.47 -10.51 -1.91
C GLY A 39 -5.60 -9.75 -0.91
N LEU A 40 -5.28 -10.37 0.23
CA LEU A 40 -4.40 -9.79 1.25
C LEU A 40 -2.98 -9.56 0.71
N ASN A 41 -2.42 -10.49 -0.09
CA ASN A 41 -1.10 -10.31 -0.71
C ASN A 41 -1.08 -9.16 -1.73
N ILE A 42 -2.14 -8.96 -2.51
CA ILE A 42 -2.26 -7.80 -3.41
C ILE A 42 -2.25 -6.49 -2.61
N VAL A 43 -3.01 -6.42 -1.53
CA VAL A 43 -3.07 -5.22 -0.67
C VAL A 43 -1.76 -5.00 0.06
N LEU A 44 -1.12 -6.08 0.56
CA LEU A 44 0.20 -6.04 1.20
C LEU A 44 1.27 -5.48 0.26
N ALA A 45 1.37 -6.02 -0.96
CA ALA A 45 2.33 -5.58 -1.96
C ALA A 45 2.10 -4.11 -2.34
N SER A 46 0.83 -3.71 -2.47
CA SER A 46 0.48 -2.31 -2.78
C SER A 46 0.86 -1.35 -1.67
N PHE A 47 0.66 -1.72 -0.41
CA PHE A 47 1.13 -0.89 0.71
C PHE A 47 2.65 -0.89 0.84
N GLN A 48 3.37 -1.96 0.51
CA GLN A 48 4.84 -1.94 0.45
C GLN A 48 5.33 -0.93 -0.60
N GLY A 49 4.74 -0.93 -1.79
CA GLY A 49 5.04 0.06 -2.83
C GLY A 49 4.74 1.49 -2.37
N LEU A 50 3.57 1.72 -1.76
CA LEU A 50 3.17 3.03 -1.25
C LEU A 50 4.07 3.51 -0.09
N TYR A 51 4.49 2.61 0.80
CA TYR A 51 5.44 2.92 1.88
C TYR A 51 6.75 3.46 1.33
N LEU A 52 7.34 2.76 0.35
CA LEU A 52 8.57 3.20 -0.30
C LEU A 52 8.40 4.55 -1.02
N GLN A 53 7.25 4.77 -1.67
CA GLN A 53 6.94 6.04 -2.33
C GLN A 53 6.82 7.20 -1.34
N TYR A 54 6.12 7.02 -0.21
CA TYR A 54 6.04 8.04 0.85
C TYR A 54 7.40 8.32 1.47
N GLN A 55 8.22 7.30 1.73
CA GLN A 55 9.58 7.49 2.26
C GLN A 55 10.44 8.28 1.28
N LYS A 56 10.43 7.92 -0.01
CA LYS A 56 11.17 8.67 -1.03
C LYS A 56 10.73 10.14 -1.05
N HIS A 57 9.43 10.41 -1.06
CA HIS A 57 8.89 11.78 -1.05
C HIS A 57 9.27 12.55 0.21
N HIS A 58 9.22 11.90 1.38
CA HIS A 58 9.68 12.49 2.64
C HIS A 58 11.14 12.94 2.56
N PHE A 59 12.03 12.12 1.98
CA PHE A 59 13.46 12.45 1.89
C PHE A 59 13.78 13.58 0.93
N VAL A 60 12.99 13.74 -0.15
CA VAL A 60 13.36 14.61 -1.27
C VAL A 60 12.42 15.80 -1.51
N VAL A 61 11.35 15.96 -0.70
CA VAL A 61 10.46 17.10 -0.82
C VAL A 61 11.18 18.40 -0.48
N GLU A 62 10.92 19.45 -1.27
CA GLU A 62 11.51 20.78 -1.09
C GLU A 62 10.52 21.87 -1.50
N GLY A 63 10.86 23.13 -1.24
CA GLY A 63 10.04 24.29 -1.61
C GLY A 63 9.23 24.86 -0.47
N ALA A 64 8.25 25.71 -0.79
CA ALA A 64 7.47 26.45 0.19
C ALA A 64 6.63 25.55 1.11
N GLU A 65 6.17 24.39 0.58
CA GLU A 65 5.37 23.40 1.31
C GLU A 65 6.23 22.36 2.05
N PHE A 66 7.55 22.53 2.11
CA PHE A 66 8.48 21.54 2.69
C PHE A 66 8.00 21.05 4.05
N SER A 67 7.80 21.91 5.03
CA SER A 67 7.49 21.49 6.39
C SER A 67 6.19 20.69 6.47
N SER A 68 5.13 21.15 5.82
CA SER A 68 3.81 20.49 5.87
C SER A 68 3.78 19.15 5.14
N LEU A 69 4.41 19.07 3.96
CA LEU A 69 4.44 17.83 3.18
C LEU A 69 5.47 16.83 3.72
N HIS A 70 6.61 17.29 4.21
CA HIS A 70 7.61 16.45 4.86
C HIS A 70 7.02 15.71 6.07
N ASP A 71 6.32 16.44 6.96
CA ASP A 71 5.65 15.86 8.11
C ASP A 71 4.49 14.93 7.71
N PHE A 72 3.72 15.33 6.69
CA PHE A 72 2.63 14.52 6.16
C PHE A 72 3.14 13.20 5.57
N PHE A 73 4.20 13.21 4.75
CA PHE A 73 4.76 12.00 4.16
C PHE A 73 5.39 11.09 5.22
N GLN A 74 6.05 11.66 6.23
CA GLN A 74 6.58 10.90 7.38
C GLN A 74 5.45 10.17 8.13
N LYS A 75 4.40 10.89 8.51
CA LYS A 75 3.24 10.32 9.20
C LYS A 75 2.58 9.25 8.34
N SER A 76 2.36 9.53 7.07
CA SER A 76 1.71 8.61 6.14
C SER A 76 2.51 7.31 5.94
N SER A 77 3.85 7.39 5.85
CA SER A 77 4.68 6.18 5.79
C SER A 77 4.56 5.33 7.04
N GLY A 78 4.50 5.94 8.24
CA GLY A 78 4.28 5.24 9.50
C GLY A 78 2.91 4.55 9.58
N ASP A 79 1.86 5.23 9.15
CA ASP A 79 0.50 4.65 9.09
C ASP A 79 0.45 3.46 8.12
N VAL A 80 1.07 3.60 6.93
CA VAL A 80 1.16 2.52 5.94
C VAL A 80 1.97 1.34 6.47
N GLN A 81 3.07 1.57 7.18
CA GLN A 81 3.85 0.51 7.81
C GLN A 81 3.03 -0.30 8.83
N SER A 82 2.16 0.37 9.59
CA SER A 82 1.25 -0.31 10.52
C SER A 82 0.26 -1.21 9.77
N HIS A 83 -0.28 -0.76 8.65
CA HIS A 83 -1.18 -1.56 7.82
C HIS A 83 -0.49 -2.79 7.21
N ILE A 84 0.77 -2.64 6.76
CA ILE A 84 1.61 -3.76 6.29
C ILE A 84 1.72 -4.84 7.35
N HIS A 85 1.98 -4.45 8.60
CA HIS A 85 2.08 -5.36 9.74
C HIS A 85 0.74 -6.08 9.99
N GLU A 86 -0.35 -5.34 10.12
CA GLU A 86 -1.69 -5.90 10.39
C GLU A 86 -2.14 -6.90 9.31
N ILE A 87 -1.88 -6.57 8.02
CA ILE A 87 -2.20 -7.45 6.88
C ILE A 87 -1.34 -8.71 6.91
N GLY A 88 -0.04 -8.57 7.17
CA GLY A 88 0.90 -9.69 7.25
C GLY A 88 0.52 -10.68 8.36
N GLU A 89 0.17 -10.18 9.55
CA GLU A 89 -0.30 -10.99 10.68
C GLU A 89 -1.63 -11.70 10.34
N ARG A 90 -2.58 -10.98 9.72
CA ARG A 90 -3.85 -11.58 9.32
C ARG A 90 -3.65 -12.69 8.29
N LEU A 91 -2.80 -12.45 7.29
CA LEU A 91 -2.50 -13.38 6.22
C LEU A 91 -1.89 -14.67 6.77
N ASN A 92 -0.89 -14.55 7.65
CA ASN A 92 -0.28 -15.71 8.32
C ASN A 92 -1.28 -16.43 9.22
N GLY A 93 -2.12 -15.71 9.95
CA GLY A 93 -3.18 -16.29 10.78
C GLY A 93 -4.22 -17.09 10.00
N LEU A 94 -4.45 -16.77 8.72
CA LEU A 94 -5.29 -17.53 7.78
C LEU A 94 -4.59 -18.76 7.17
N GLY A 95 -3.30 -18.96 7.44
CA GLY A 95 -2.49 -20.04 6.87
C GLY A 95 -1.82 -19.67 5.55
N GLY A 96 -1.88 -18.43 5.12
CA GLY A 96 -1.19 -17.90 3.95
C GLY A 96 0.26 -17.49 4.26
N ILE A 97 0.99 -17.12 3.23
CA ILE A 97 2.38 -16.65 3.32
C ILE A 97 2.44 -15.22 2.78
N PRO A 98 2.87 -14.23 3.60
CA PRO A 98 3.06 -12.87 3.14
C PRO A 98 4.17 -12.77 2.10
N THR A 99 3.91 -12.08 0.98
CA THR A 99 4.94 -11.80 -0.02
C THR A 99 5.97 -10.81 0.50
N ALA A 100 7.25 -11.00 0.14
CA ALA A 100 8.36 -10.12 0.49
C ALA A 100 9.44 -10.03 -0.59
N SER A 101 9.41 -10.88 -1.62
CA SER A 101 10.37 -10.78 -2.72
C SER A 101 10.03 -9.57 -3.61
N PHE A 102 11.04 -8.87 -4.08
CA PHE A 102 10.82 -7.65 -4.91
C PHE A 102 10.08 -7.96 -6.22
N ASP A 103 10.31 -9.13 -6.81
CA ASP A 103 9.63 -9.53 -8.03
C ASP A 103 8.12 -9.74 -7.76
N GLU A 104 7.76 -10.50 -6.72
CA GLU A 104 6.36 -10.71 -6.33
C GLU A 104 5.67 -9.41 -5.87
N LEU A 105 6.39 -8.56 -5.15
CA LEU A 105 5.85 -7.25 -4.74
C LEU A 105 5.52 -6.38 -5.97
N ALA A 106 6.38 -6.39 -6.99
CA ALA A 106 6.14 -5.64 -8.22
C ALA A 106 4.96 -6.22 -9.02
N ASP A 107 4.86 -7.56 -9.11
CA ASP A 107 3.80 -8.24 -9.87
C ASP A 107 2.41 -8.08 -9.21
N LEU A 108 2.36 -8.07 -7.87
CA LEU A 108 1.12 -7.98 -7.10
C LEU A 108 0.67 -6.54 -6.80
N CYS A 109 1.55 -5.55 -6.90
CA CYS A 109 1.22 -4.16 -6.63
C CYS A 109 0.13 -3.66 -7.58
N CYS A 110 -0.97 -3.11 -7.03
CA CYS A 110 -2.13 -2.69 -7.81
C CYS A 110 -1.96 -1.35 -8.55
N PHE A 111 -0.84 -0.67 -8.38
CA PHE A 111 -0.52 0.59 -9.06
C PHE A 111 0.92 0.59 -9.56
N GLU A 112 1.16 1.35 -10.62
CA GLU A 112 2.50 1.57 -11.15
C GLU A 112 3.21 2.63 -10.32
N GLN A 113 4.39 2.28 -9.77
CA GLN A 113 5.23 3.23 -9.07
C GLN A 113 5.84 4.24 -10.05
N GLU A 114 6.02 5.46 -9.58
CA GLU A 114 6.72 6.47 -10.36
C GLU A 114 8.20 6.10 -10.55
N PRO A 115 8.80 6.43 -11.69
CA PRO A 115 10.25 6.28 -11.89
C PRO A 115 11.07 7.02 -10.83
N ASP A 116 12.30 6.54 -10.58
CA ASP A 116 13.21 7.24 -9.67
C ASP A 116 13.54 8.65 -10.18
N GLY A 117 13.52 9.59 -9.26
CA GLY A 117 13.77 11.00 -9.55
C GLY A 117 13.16 11.92 -8.50
N ILE A 118 13.45 13.21 -8.60
CA ILE A 118 12.86 14.26 -7.77
C ILE A 118 11.75 14.91 -8.58
N TYR A 119 10.56 14.99 -7.99
CA TYR A 119 9.38 15.60 -8.58
C TYR A 119 9.04 16.89 -7.81
N SER A 120 8.26 17.80 -8.42
CA SER A 120 7.72 18.93 -7.68
C SER A 120 6.81 18.44 -6.53
N SER A 121 6.71 19.22 -5.45
CA SER A 121 5.88 18.91 -4.29
C SER A 121 4.42 18.61 -4.69
N ARG A 122 3.88 19.39 -5.65
CA ARG A 122 2.55 19.15 -6.24
C ARG A 122 2.47 17.76 -6.91
N LYS A 123 3.47 17.41 -7.73
CA LYS A 123 3.50 16.13 -8.45
C LYS A 123 3.62 14.94 -7.49
N MET A 124 4.41 15.08 -6.41
CA MET A 124 4.49 14.07 -5.36
C MET A 124 3.13 13.83 -4.70
N ALA A 125 2.40 14.92 -4.37
CA ALA A 125 1.05 14.81 -3.81
C ALA A 125 0.06 14.16 -4.79
N GLU A 126 0.10 14.51 -6.09
CA GLU A 126 -0.72 13.90 -7.14
C GLU A 126 -0.46 12.39 -7.28
N ASN A 127 0.82 12.00 -7.31
CA ASN A 127 1.22 10.59 -7.46
C ASN A 127 0.78 9.77 -6.24
N ASN A 128 0.94 10.30 -5.01
CA ASN A 128 0.46 9.64 -3.80
C ASN A 128 -1.08 9.54 -3.79
N LEU A 129 -1.80 10.60 -4.17
CA LEU A 129 -3.26 10.56 -4.25
C LEU A 129 -3.74 9.49 -5.22
N LYS A 130 -3.12 9.39 -6.40
CA LYS A 130 -3.46 8.37 -7.40
C LYS A 130 -3.23 6.95 -6.87
N ALA A 131 -2.11 6.71 -6.18
CA ALA A 131 -1.80 5.43 -5.56
C ALA A 131 -2.83 5.07 -4.47
N GLU A 132 -3.11 6.00 -3.54
CA GLU A 132 -4.14 5.81 -2.49
C GLU A 132 -5.50 5.49 -3.10
N GLN A 133 -5.95 6.21 -4.13
CA GLN A 133 -7.23 5.98 -4.80
C GLN A 133 -7.30 4.60 -5.46
N THR A 134 -6.19 4.13 -6.04
CA THR A 134 -6.13 2.79 -6.63
C THR A 134 -6.24 1.72 -5.54
N ILE A 135 -5.50 1.88 -4.45
CA ILE A 135 -5.55 0.99 -3.27
C ILE A 135 -6.95 0.99 -2.65
N LEU A 136 -7.61 2.15 -2.49
CA LEU A 136 -8.98 2.26 -1.98
C LEU A 136 -9.97 1.38 -2.77
N ASN A 137 -9.87 1.41 -4.10
CA ASN A 137 -10.73 0.57 -4.95
C ASN A 137 -10.47 -0.92 -4.74
N VAL A 138 -9.21 -1.30 -4.55
CA VAL A 138 -8.85 -2.71 -4.28
C VAL A 138 -9.36 -3.12 -2.90
N ILE A 139 -9.14 -2.34 -1.85
CA ILE A 139 -9.59 -2.66 -0.48
C ILE A 139 -11.11 -2.84 -0.43
N ARG A 140 -11.89 -1.93 -1.05
CA ARG A 140 -13.37 -2.05 -1.09
C ARG A 140 -13.81 -3.36 -1.73
N ARG A 141 -13.19 -3.75 -2.84
CA ARG A 141 -13.48 -5.01 -3.52
C ARG A 141 -13.11 -6.21 -2.66
N GLN A 142 -11.94 -6.19 -2.02
CA GLN A 142 -11.49 -7.28 -1.14
C GLN A 142 -12.33 -7.39 0.14
N ALA A 143 -12.78 -6.26 0.71
CA ALA A 143 -13.72 -6.27 1.84
C ALA A 143 -15.06 -6.93 1.46
N SER A 144 -15.61 -6.61 0.29
CA SER A 144 -16.83 -7.23 -0.23
C SER A 144 -16.66 -8.73 -0.49
N GLN A 145 -15.49 -9.14 -1.00
CA GLN A 145 -15.16 -10.55 -1.21
C GLN A 145 -15.08 -11.30 0.13
N ALA A 146 -14.35 -10.77 1.11
CA ALA A 146 -14.24 -11.37 2.44
C ALA A 146 -15.63 -11.53 3.12
N GLU A 147 -16.51 -10.52 3.01
CA GLU A 147 -17.87 -10.60 3.50
C GLU A 147 -18.66 -11.71 2.80
N SER A 148 -18.60 -11.81 1.47
CA SER A 148 -19.34 -12.81 0.69
C SER A 148 -18.89 -14.25 1.01
N LEU A 149 -17.64 -14.43 1.41
CA LEU A 149 -17.06 -15.70 1.84
C LEU A 149 -17.27 -15.99 3.33
N GLY A 150 -17.82 -15.06 4.10
CA GLY A 150 -18.07 -15.20 5.53
C GLY A 150 -16.85 -14.90 6.42
N ASP A 151 -15.72 -14.43 5.87
CA ASP A 151 -14.57 -13.99 6.67
C ASP A 151 -14.76 -12.55 7.16
N ARG A 152 -15.58 -12.43 8.20
CA ARG A 152 -15.92 -11.15 8.82
C ARG A 152 -14.72 -10.47 9.48
N GLY A 153 -13.73 -11.25 9.93
CA GLY A 153 -12.52 -10.73 10.55
C GLY A 153 -11.65 -9.98 9.54
N THR A 154 -11.43 -10.55 8.36
CA THR A 154 -10.69 -9.87 7.29
C THR A 154 -11.47 -8.68 6.72
N ARG A 155 -12.80 -8.80 6.56
CA ARG A 155 -13.66 -7.67 6.20
C ARG A 155 -13.45 -6.50 7.16
N TYR A 156 -13.52 -6.75 8.46
CA TYR A 156 -13.36 -5.71 9.48
C TYR A 156 -11.96 -5.07 9.43
N LEU A 157 -10.90 -5.88 9.26
CA LEU A 157 -9.54 -5.35 9.07
C LEU A 157 -9.48 -4.40 7.87
N TYR A 158 -10.03 -4.82 6.73
CA TYR A 158 -10.08 -3.95 5.55
C TYR A 158 -10.83 -2.65 5.79
N GLU A 159 -11.92 -2.65 6.53
CA GLU A 159 -12.70 -1.45 6.86
C GLU A 159 -11.91 -0.49 7.76
N GLN A 160 -11.14 -1.00 8.71
CA GLN A 160 -10.25 -0.18 9.55
C GLN A 160 -9.16 0.50 8.71
N ILE A 161 -8.52 -0.26 7.83
CA ILE A 161 -7.50 0.24 6.92
C ILE A 161 -8.10 1.24 5.92
N LEU A 162 -9.31 0.96 5.41
CA LEU A 162 -10.03 1.81 4.47
C LEU A 162 -10.24 3.23 5.01
N LEU A 163 -10.70 3.36 6.26
CA LEU A 163 -10.91 4.66 6.90
C LEU A 163 -9.63 5.50 6.94
N LYS A 164 -8.50 4.88 7.27
CA LYS A 164 -7.19 5.57 7.33
C LYS A 164 -6.66 5.93 5.95
N THR A 165 -6.88 5.07 4.97
CA THR A 165 -6.50 5.32 3.57
C THR A 165 -7.34 6.46 2.96
N GLU A 166 -8.64 6.50 3.26
CA GLU A 166 -9.54 7.61 2.87
C GLU A 166 -9.12 8.94 3.51
N GLU A 167 -8.72 8.93 4.79
CA GLU A 167 -8.21 10.12 5.49
C GLU A 167 -6.95 10.68 4.79
N ARG A 168 -5.97 9.83 4.42
CA ARG A 168 -4.77 10.26 3.70
C ARG A 168 -5.10 10.81 2.31
N ALA A 169 -5.97 10.12 1.56
CA ALA A 169 -6.41 10.59 0.24
C ALA A 169 -7.15 11.94 0.33
N TYR A 170 -7.99 12.14 1.36
CA TYR A 170 -8.65 13.40 1.64
C TYR A 170 -7.65 14.54 1.89
N HIS A 171 -6.63 14.32 2.73
CA HIS A 171 -5.60 15.31 2.98
C HIS A 171 -4.81 15.67 1.71
N LEU A 172 -4.39 14.67 0.93
CA LEU A 172 -3.70 14.90 -0.35
C LEU A 172 -4.55 15.71 -1.32
N HIS A 173 -5.86 15.42 -1.41
CA HIS A 173 -6.77 16.19 -2.25
C HIS A 173 -6.82 17.66 -1.82
N HIS A 174 -6.81 17.97 -0.52
CA HIS A 174 -6.79 19.33 -0.02
C HIS A 174 -5.46 20.06 -0.30
N PHE A 175 -4.31 19.38 -0.21
CA PHE A 175 -3.04 19.96 -0.65
C PHE A 175 -3.04 20.35 -2.13
N LEU A 176 -3.81 19.66 -2.96
CA LEU A 176 -3.91 19.91 -4.39
C LEU A 176 -4.96 20.95 -4.77
N ALA A 177 -5.77 21.42 -3.83
CA ALA A 177 -6.77 22.47 -4.07
C ALA A 177 -6.10 23.73 -4.59
N LYS A 178 -6.82 24.50 -5.41
CA LYS A 178 -6.35 25.79 -5.88
C LYS A 178 -6.34 26.76 -4.70
N ASP A 179 -5.20 27.40 -4.46
CA ASP A 179 -5.09 28.49 -3.50
C ASP A 179 -5.71 29.77 -4.09
N SER A 180 -6.93 30.07 -3.67
CA SER A 180 -7.64 31.27 -4.12
C SER A 180 -7.11 32.56 -3.46
N LEU A 181 -6.40 32.46 -2.32
CA LEU A 181 -5.87 33.62 -1.60
C LEU A 181 -4.65 34.23 -2.29
N THR A 182 -3.81 33.41 -2.94
CA THR A 182 -2.61 33.89 -3.63
C THR A 182 -2.92 34.55 -4.97
N LEU A 183 -4.02 34.18 -5.62
CA LEU A 183 -4.40 34.73 -6.94
C LEU A 183 -4.91 36.17 -6.88
N GLU A 184 -5.49 36.63 -5.75
CA GLU A 184 -5.97 38.00 -5.58
C GLU A 184 -4.82 39.00 -5.41
N PHE A 185 -3.68 38.58 -4.83
CA PHE A 185 -2.53 39.48 -4.63
C PHE A 185 -1.66 39.67 -5.88
N VAL A 186 -1.66 38.71 -6.80
CA VAL A 186 -0.85 38.79 -8.04
C VAL A 186 -1.54 39.63 -9.13
N GLN A 187 -2.84 39.86 -9.05
CA GLN A 187 -3.57 40.68 -10.03
C GLN A 187 -3.52 42.20 -9.72
N LEU A 188 -2.92 42.58 -8.60
CA LEU A 188 -2.82 44.00 -8.18
C LEU A 188 -1.42 44.61 -8.36
N ALA A 189 -0.50 43.91 -9.00
CA ALA A 189 0.85 44.37 -9.36
C ALA A 189 0.99 44.51 -10.87
#